data_3e549b2ce419c7cdda3b054f05225c5f
#
_entry.id   3e549b2ce419c7cdda3b054f05225c5f
#
_cell.length_a   1.000
_cell.length_b   1.000
_cell.length_c   1.000
_cell.angle_alpha   90.00
_cell.angle_beta   90.00
_cell.angle_gamma   90.00
#
_symmetry.space_group_name_H-M   'P 1'
#
loop_
_entity.id
_entity.type
_entity.pdbx_description
1 polymer ?
#
loop_
_entity_poly.entity_id
_entity_poly.type
_entity_poly.pdbx_seq_one_letter_code
_entity_poly.pdbx_strand_id
1 'polypeptide(L)'
;LGTRESVKTEPSRKFVKTLGTRESVKTEPSRKFVKDTPQTLDTRESVKKSHNLDYTNNLDTNRYNIDTQKLDFSTANYSPAEIEQQNRDLIENAYHFLTHSETNDIFLEPEAVQLISFWARTPQQMRRFIKIILNAKYKVEKEHQDVGVYIILDDPELKPLMTQTLRRYFNVLRSDEKHVKNVENYLYGTMQNLFGNFWNKKTAERYHRDHPEAP
;
A
#
# COMPACT_ATOMS: atom_id res chain seq x y z
N LEU A 1 -41.51 -7.21 52.90
CA LEU A 1 -42.36 -8.09 52.08
C LEU A 1 -42.46 -7.48 50.70
N GLY A 2 -41.63 -7.91 49.76
CA GLY A 2 -41.66 -7.50 48.38
C GLY A 2 -41.15 -8.64 47.53
N THR A 3 -42.06 -9.25 46.81
CA THR A 3 -41.91 -10.43 45.96
C THR A 3 -41.03 -10.15 44.74
N ARG A 4 -40.06 -11.03 44.50
CA ARG A 4 -39.27 -11.11 43.29
C ARG A 4 -40.06 -11.83 42.21
N GLU A 5 -40.31 -11.14 41.06
CA GLU A 5 -40.77 -11.78 39.86
C GLU A 5 -39.56 -12.20 39.01
N SER A 6 -39.52 -13.48 38.64
CA SER A 6 -38.55 -14.09 37.79
C SER A 6 -38.95 -13.99 36.32
N VAL A 7 -38.13 -13.35 35.49
CA VAL A 7 -38.32 -13.28 34.03
C VAL A 7 -37.84 -14.59 33.42
N LYS A 8 -38.74 -15.29 32.73
CA LYS A 8 -38.46 -16.51 31.93
C LYS A 8 -37.77 -16.14 30.65
N THR A 9 -36.62 -16.78 30.40
CA THR A 9 -35.88 -16.74 29.14
C THR A 9 -36.46 -17.79 28.17
N GLU A 10 -36.87 -17.36 26.97
CA GLU A 10 -37.31 -18.24 25.89
C GLU A 10 -36.11 -18.82 25.11
N PRO A 11 -36.23 -20.05 24.54
CA PRO A 11 -35.11 -20.75 23.89
C PRO A 11 -34.98 -20.37 22.41
N SER A 12 -33.71 -20.22 21.99
CA SER A 12 -33.23 -20.02 20.63
C SER A 12 -33.79 -20.98 19.60
N ARG A 13 -34.27 -20.47 18.48
CA ARG A 13 -34.66 -21.21 17.28
C ARG A 13 -33.42 -21.78 16.58
N LYS A 14 -33.40 -23.10 16.42
CA LYS A 14 -32.43 -23.84 15.61
C LYS A 14 -32.67 -23.57 14.13
N PHE A 15 -31.61 -23.12 13.42
CA PHE A 15 -31.62 -22.97 11.96
C PHE A 15 -31.26 -24.33 11.33
N VAL A 16 -32.20 -24.88 10.52
CA VAL A 16 -32.03 -26.11 9.79
C VAL A 16 -31.25 -25.80 8.50
N LYS A 17 -30.10 -26.46 8.29
CA LYS A 17 -29.34 -26.44 7.03
C LYS A 17 -30.02 -27.38 6.02
N THR A 18 -30.54 -26.87 4.93
CA THR A 18 -30.93 -27.63 3.77
C THR A 18 -29.72 -27.80 2.85
N LEU A 19 -29.30 -29.06 2.66
CA LEU A 19 -28.30 -29.47 1.68
C LEU A 19 -28.93 -29.49 0.30
N GLY A 20 -28.55 -28.57 -0.57
CA GLY A 20 -28.86 -28.63 -2.00
C GLY A 20 -27.73 -29.30 -2.77
N THR A 21 -28.01 -30.48 -3.30
CA THR A 21 -27.17 -31.25 -4.22
C THR A 21 -27.06 -30.51 -5.55
N ARG A 22 -25.84 -30.17 -6.00
CA ARG A 22 -25.61 -29.65 -7.36
C ARG A 22 -25.00 -30.73 -8.24
N GLU A 23 -25.70 -31.04 -9.30
CA GLU A 23 -25.29 -31.92 -10.37
C GLU A 23 -24.08 -31.38 -11.14
N SER A 24 -23.17 -32.27 -11.50
CA SER A 24 -21.99 -32.04 -12.29
C SER A 24 -22.34 -31.95 -13.78
N VAL A 25 -22.07 -30.79 -14.39
CA VAL A 25 -22.13 -30.60 -15.84
C VAL A 25 -20.81 -31.05 -16.46
N LYS A 26 -20.89 -32.06 -17.33
CA LYS A 26 -19.76 -32.51 -18.18
C LYS A 26 -19.49 -31.49 -19.27
N THR A 27 -18.27 -31.04 -19.38
CA THR A 27 -17.80 -30.21 -20.50
C THR A 27 -17.06 -31.07 -21.50
N GLU A 28 -17.49 -31.05 -22.75
CA GLU A 28 -16.86 -31.74 -23.87
C GLU A 28 -15.66 -30.99 -24.45
N PRO A 29 -14.74 -31.67 -25.18
CA PRO A 29 -13.41 -31.12 -25.51
C PRO A 29 -13.41 -30.24 -26.78
N SER A 30 -12.57 -29.22 -26.70
CA SER A 30 -12.31 -28.23 -27.74
C SER A 30 -11.78 -28.80 -29.06
N ARG A 31 -12.28 -28.24 -30.14
CA ARG A 31 -11.82 -28.41 -31.52
C ARG A 31 -10.44 -27.84 -31.75
N LYS A 32 -9.58 -28.60 -32.42
CA LYS A 32 -8.29 -28.19 -33.02
C LYS A 32 -8.55 -27.15 -34.11
N PHE A 33 -7.81 -26.02 -34.05
CA PHE A 33 -7.77 -25.08 -35.17
C PHE A 33 -6.41 -25.17 -35.87
N VAL A 34 -6.50 -25.27 -37.20
CA VAL A 34 -5.43 -25.51 -38.15
C VAL A 34 -4.67 -24.19 -38.41
N LYS A 35 -3.35 -24.32 -38.60
CA LYS A 35 -2.47 -23.26 -39.11
C LYS A 35 -2.82 -22.91 -40.54
N ASP A 36 -2.96 -21.63 -40.81
CA ASP A 36 -2.62 -21.08 -42.15
C ASP A 36 -2.03 -19.69 -41.95
N THR A 37 -0.80 -19.54 -42.51
CA THR A 37 -0.11 -18.28 -42.68
C THR A 37 -0.52 -17.69 -44.03
N PRO A 38 -0.69 -16.37 -44.16
CA PRO A 38 0.12 -15.67 -45.13
C PRO A 38 0.76 -14.36 -44.63
N GLN A 39 1.91 -14.12 -45.18
CA GLN A 39 2.71 -12.88 -45.11
C GLN A 39 1.93 -11.69 -45.71
N THR A 40 2.08 -10.50 -45.15
CA THR A 40 2.71 -9.31 -45.74
C THR A 40 2.26 -7.99 -45.11
N LEU A 41 3.22 -7.09 -44.98
CA LEU A 41 3.22 -5.62 -45.03
C LEU A 41 2.78 -4.81 -43.79
N ASP A 42 3.82 -4.41 -43.08
CA ASP A 42 4.25 -3.01 -42.79
C ASP A 42 3.12 -1.96 -42.65
N THR A 43 2.84 -1.58 -41.41
CA THR A 43 2.47 -0.18 -41.09
C THR A 43 2.86 0.10 -39.64
N ARG A 44 3.84 0.99 -39.48
CA ARG A 44 4.26 1.58 -38.23
C ARG A 44 3.13 2.37 -37.61
N GLU A 45 2.62 1.92 -36.49
CA GLU A 45 2.02 2.80 -35.50
C GLU A 45 2.64 2.47 -34.14
N SER A 46 3.42 3.43 -33.66
CA SER A 46 4.06 3.41 -32.37
C SER A 46 3.03 3.64 -31.27
N VAL A 47 2.44 2.57 -30.77
CA VAL A 47 1.71 2.61 -29.49
C VAL A 47 2.77 2.71 -28.41
N LYS A 48 2.88 3.88 -27.78
CA LYS A 48 3.65 4.06 -26.54
C LYS A 48 3.07 3.15 -25.45
N LYS A 49 3.62 1.96 -25.30
CA LYS A 49 3.41 1.14 -24.11
C LYS A 49 4.03 1.92 -22.95
N SER A 50 3.20 2.42 -22.06
CA SER A 50 3.63 2.83 -20.73
C SER A 50 4.30 1.63 -20.08
N HIS A 51 5.61 1.72 -19.88
CA HIS A 51 6.36 0.72 -19.15
C HIS A 51 5.90 0.78 -17.69
N ASN A 52 5.07 -0.15 -17.32
CA ASN A 52 4.90 -0.53 -15.94
C ASN A 52 6.25 -1.10 -15.50
N LEU A 53 7.03 -0.32 -14.78
CA LEU A 53 8.30 -0.76 -14.21
C LEU A 53 7.98 -1.77 -13.10
N ASP A 54 7.84 -3.00 -13.53
CA ASP A 54 7.80 -4.15 -12.64
C ASP A 54 9.21 -4.34 -12.08
N TYR A 55 9.46 -3.81 -10.88
CA TYR A 55 10.72 -3.96 -10.14
C TYR A 55 10.92 -5.39 -9.61
N THR A 56 10.30 -6.38 -10.23
CA THR A 56 10.55 -7.78 -9.94
C THR A 56 11.66 -8.32 -10.83
N ASN A 57 12.87 -8.32 -10.32
CA ASN A 57 13.91 -9.36 -10.52
C ASN A 57 14.44 -9.68 -11.93
N ASN A 58 14.42 -8.77 -12.90
CA ASN A 58 15.17 -8.98 -14.14
C ASN A 58 16.03 -7.77 -14.50
N LEU A 59 16.94 -7.38 -13.61
CA LEU A 59 18.20 -6.84 -14.07
C LEU A 59 18.93 -8.03 -14.72
N ASP A 60 18.89 -8.10 -16.05
CA ASP A 60 19.66 -9.06 -16.83
C ASP A 60 21.15 -8.71 -16.71
N THR A 61 21.74 -9.06 -15.58
CA THR A 61 23.15 -8.89 -15.29
C THR A 61 24.04 -9.84 -16.11
N ASN A 62 23.45 -10.76 -16.89
CA ASN A 62 24.15 -11.65 -17.77
C ASN A 62 24.62 -10.99 -19.09
N ARG A 63 24.23 -9.73 -19.33
CA ARG A 63 24.61 -9.00 -20.56
C ARG A 63 26.07 -8.60 -20.63
N TYR A 64 26.75 -8.53 -19.50
CA TYR A 64 28.16 -8.23 -19.40
C TYR A 64 28.85 -9.49 -18.89
N ASN A 65 29.59 -10.15 -19.78
CA ASN A 65 30.45 -11.28 -19.44
C ASN A 65 31.67 -10.76 -18.64
N ILE A 66 31.38 -10.14 -17.50
CA ILE A 66 32.38 -9.76 -16.51
C ILE A 66 32.55 -11.02 -15.67
N ASP A 67 33.73 -11.60 -15.68
CA ASP A 67 34.15 -12.69 -14.79
C ASP A 67 34.21 -12.12 -13.34
N THR A 68 33.03 -11.78 -12.80
CA THR A 68 32.88 -11.33 -11.45
C THR A 68 32.64 -12.54 -10.57
N GLN A 69 33.53 -12.76 -9.62
CA GLN A 69 33.23 -13.62 -8.50
C GLN A 69 31.85 -13.18 -7.97
N LYS A 70 30.95 -14.14 -7.86
CA LYS A 70 29.58 -13.88 -7.41
C LYS A 70 29.61 -13.19 -6.04
N LEU A 71 29.29 -11.90 -6.01
CA LEU A 71 29.24 -11.14 -4.76
C LEU A 71 28.11 -11.70 -3.89
N ASP A 72 28.45 -12.08 -2.68
CA ASP A 72 27.49 -12.57 -1.70
C ASP A 72 27.42 -11.60 -0.51
N PHE A 73 26.31 -10.87 -0.45
CA PHE A 73 25.98 -9.93 0.63
C PHE A 73 24.97 -10.50 1.63
N SER A 74 24.86 -11.84 1.70
CA SER A 74 23.99 -12.47 2.70
C SER A 74 24.44 -12.10 4.13
N THR A 75 23.48 -11.97 5.02
CA THR A 75 23.74 -11.61 6.43
C THR A 75 24.62 -12.65 7.14
N ALA A 76 24.77 -13.86 6.57
CA ALA A 76 25.65 -14.90 7.11
C ALA A 76 27.14 -14.54 7.03
N ASN A 77 27.51 -13.61 6.14
CA ASN A 77 28.90 -13.21 5.92
C ASN A 77 29.33 -12.03 6.80
N TYR A 78 28.43 -11.48 7.62
CA TYR A 78 28.67 -10.30 8.44
C TYR A 78 28.41 -10.60 9.92
N SER A 79 29.19 -9.97 10.79
CA SER A 79 28.91 -10.00 12.22
C SER A 79 27.66 -9.17 12.56
N PRO A 80 27.00 -9.43 13.70
CA PRO A 80 25.84 -8.62 14.12
C PRO A 80 26.13 -7.12 14.20
N ALA A 81 27.36 -6.73 14.59
CA ALA A 81 27.76 -5.33 14.66
C ALA A 81 27.88 -4.67 13.29
N GLU A 82 28.41 -5.39 12.29
CA GLU A 82 28.49 -4.90 10.92
C GLU A 82 27.09 -4.75 10.30
N ILE A 83 26.21 -5.73 10.53
CA ILE A 83 24.81 -5.66 10.07
C ILE A 83 24.10 -4.45 10.70
N GLU A 84 24.32 -4.18 11.99
CA GLU A 84 23.74 -3.04 12.68
C GLU A 84 24.29 -1.72 12.09
N GLN A 85 25.59 -1.63 11.82
CA GLN A 85 26.21 -0.48 11.21
C GLN A 85 25.66 -0.24 9.79
N GLN A 86 25.55 -1.27 8.95
CA GLN A 86 24.98 -1.20 7.61
C GLN A 86 23.53 -0.70 7.65
N ASN A 87 22.72 -1.28 8.55
CA ASN A 87 21.34 -0.86 8.72
C ASN A 87 21.23 0.59 9.17
N ARG A 88 22.07 1.02 10.10
CA ARG A 88 22.10 2.39 10.61
C ARG A 88 22.42 3.37 9.50
N ASP A 89 23.45 3.12 8.72
CA ASP A 89 23.83 3.96 7.58
C ASP A 89 22.67 4.11 6.57
N LEU A 90 22.06 2.99 6.16
CA LEU A 90 20.93 2.99 5.23
C LEU A 90 19.74 3.77 5.78
N ILE A 91 19.45 3.68 7.06
CA ILE A 91 18.29 4.35 7.67
C ILE A 91 18.57 5.85 7.88
N GLU A 92 19.73 6.22 8.40
CA GLU A 92 20.09 7.61 8.65
C GLU A 92 20.14 8.43 7.35
N ASN A 93 20.60 7.82 6.26
CA ASN A 93 20.71 8.46 4.96
C ASN A 93 19.47 8.25 4.06
N ALA A 94 18.46 7.52 4.52
CA ALA A 94 17.29 7.16 3.71
C ALA A 94 16.60 8.38 3.06
N TYR A 95 16.50 9.50 3.78
CA TYR A 95 15.87 10.71 3.27
C TYR A 95 16.61 11.30 2.07
N HIS A 96 17.93 11.11 1.95
CA HIS A 96 18.69 11.56 0.81
C HIS A 96 18.37 10.75 -0.45
N PHE A 97 18.58 9.44 -0.41
CA PHE A 97 18.45 8.63 -1.62
C PHE A 97 17.00 8.29 -2.01
N LEU A 98 16.03 8.36 -1.05
CA LEU A 98 14.63 8.12 -1.37
C LEU A 98 13.92 9.37 -1.91
N THR A 99 14.37 10.58 -1.59
CA THR A 99 13.66 11.81 -1.93
C THR A 99 14.38 12.71 -2.94
N HIS A 100 15.62 12.39 -3.31
CA HIS A 100 16.43 13.20 -4.23
C HIS A 100 16.81 12.42 -5.50
N SER A 101 16.15 11.34 -5.82
CA SER A 101 16.38 10.59 -7.05
C SER A 101 15.56 11.20 -8.19
N GLU A 102 16.22 11.60 -9.28
CA GLU A 102 15.55 12.13 -10.47
C GLU A 102 14.56 11.14 -11.12
N THR A 103 14.66 9.86 -10.76
CA THR A 103 13.88 8.79 -11.39
C THR A 103 12.91 8.07 -10.46
N ASN A 104 13.05 8.21 -9.14
CA ASN A 104 12.31 7.41 -8.16
C ASN A 104 12.02 8.20 -6.87
N ASP A 105 11.49 9.41 -6.99
CA ASP A 105 11.05 10.13 -5.80
C ASP A 105 9.94 9.37 -5.08
N ILE A 106 10.17 9.13 -3.79
CA ILE A 106 9.12 8.62 -2.94
C ILE A 106 8.06 9.72 -2.74
N PHE A 107 6.81 9.33 -2.62
CA PHE A 107 5.67 10.23 -2.41
C PHE A 107 5.69 10.98 -1.06
N LEU A 108 6.63 10.66 -0.17
CA LEU A 108 6.79 11.30 1.14
C LEU A 108 7.78 12.47 1.06
N GLU A 109 7.54 13.52 1.84
CA GLU A 109 8.52 14.58 2.02
C GLU A 109 9.78 14.08 2.72
N PRO A 110 10.96 14.70 2.50
CA PRO A 110 12.21 14.37 3.19
C PRO A 110 12.05 14.32 4.71
N GLU A 111 11.30 15.25 5.26
CA GLU A 111 11.00 15.32 6.68
C GLU A 111 10.20 14.11 7.18
N ALA A 112 9.23 13.63 6.40
CA ALA A 112 8.45 12.44 6.73
C ALA A 112 9.33 11.19 6.76
N VAL A 113 10.24 11.04 5.77
CA VAL A 113 11.20 9.94 5.72
C VAL A 113 12.15 10.00 6.92
N GLN A 114 12.64 11.19 7.26
CA GLN A 114 13.50 11.41 8.44
C GLN A 114 12.76 11.06 9.75
N LEU A 115 11.48 11.44 9.88
CA LEU A 115 10.67 11.05 11.04
C LEU A 115 10.56 9.53 11.17
N ILE A 116 10.31 8.82 10.07
CA ILE A 116 10.25 7.36 10.08
C ILE A 116 11.62 6.77 10.46
N SER A 117 12.73 7.35 10.00
CA SER A 117 14.08 6.86 10.28
C SER A 117 14.44 6.88 11.77
N PHE A 118 13.89 7.79 12.57
CA PHE A 118 14.08 7.80 14.02
C PHE A 118 13.45 6.61 14.74
N TRP A 119 12.49 5.93 14.12
CA TRP A 119 11.75 4.81 14.69
C TRP A 119 12.06 3.47 14.03
N ALA A 120 12.31 3.48 12.73
CA ALA A 120 12.72 2.30 11.99
C ALA A 120 14.23 2.04 12.20
N ARG A 121 14.57 0.84 12.66
CA ARG A 121 15.96 0.44 12.89
C ARG A 121 16.54 -0.40 11.76
N THR A 122 15.70 -0.87 10.85
CA THR A 122 16.12 -1.69 9.73
C THR A 122 15.41 -1.25 8.44
N PRO A 123 16.02 -1.45 7.26
CA PRO A 123 15.38 -1.17 5.97
C PRO A 123 14.04 -1.90 5.80
N GLN A 124 13.90 -3.10 6.38
CA GLN A 124 12.65 -3.87 6.35
C GLN A 124 11.54 -3.17 7.14
N GLN A 125 11.85 -2.58 8.31
CA GLN A 125 10.89 -1.80 9.09
C GLN A 125 10.46 -0.54 8.35
N MET A 126 11.40 0.20 7.73
CA MET A 126 11.07 1.38 6.92
C MET A 126 10.16 1.01 5.75
N ARG A 127 10.50 -0.03 4.98
CA ARG A 127 9.65 -0.55 3.90
C ARG A 127 8.25 -0.91 4.41
N ARG A 128 8.15 -1.51 5.59
CA ARG A 128 6.87 -1.89 6.20
C ARG A 128 6.02 -0.66 6.53
N PHE A 129 6.62 0.40 7.08
CA PHE A 129 5.95 1.69 7.30
C PHE A 129 5.35 2.25 6.00
N ILE A 130 6.18 2.37 4.97
CA ILE A 130 5.77 2.88 3.66
C ILE A 130 4.64 2.03 3.07
N LYS A 131 4.75 0.69 3.17
CA LYS A 131 3.73 -0.25 2.69
C LYS A 131 2.40 -0.09 3.43
N ILE A 132 2.40 0.19 4.74
CA ILE A 132 1.17 0.43 5.51
C ILE A 132 0.47 1.70 5.02
N ILE A 133 1.22 2.78 4.76
CA ILE A 133 0.68 4.03 4.21
C ILE A 133 0.03 3.79 2.84
N LEU A 134 0.72 3.10 1.94
CA LEU A 134 0.20 2.76 0.61
C LEU A 134 -1.05 1.87 0.70
N ASN A 135 -1.05 0.87 1.57
CA ASN A 135 -2.21 -0.01 1.76
C ASN A 135 -3.43 0.76 2.28
N ALA A 136 -3.23 1.74 3.16
CA ALA A 136 -4.30 2.60 3.64
C ALA A 136 -4.93 3.43 2.49
N LYS A 137 -4.10 4.01 1.61
CA LYS A 137 -4.53 4.70 0.40
C LYS A 137 -5.37 3.79 -0.50
N TYR A 138 -4.83 2.63 -0.87
CA TYR A 138 -5.53 1.68 -1.74
C TYR A 138 -6.84 1.17 -1.15
N LYS A 139 -6.92 1.05 0.17
CA LYS A 139 -8.15 0.66 0.85
C LYS A 139 -9.24 1.72 0.67
N VAL A 140 -8.91 3.00 0.86
CA VAL A 140 -9.85 4.11 0.66
C VAL A 140 -10.32 4.16 -0.80
N GLU A 141 -9.42 4.04 -1.77
CA GLU A 141 -9.77 4.01 -3.18
C GLU A 141 -10.69 2.83 -3.52
N LYS A 142 -10.41 1.66 -2.95
CA LYS A 142 -11.24 0.47 -3.16
C LYS A 142 -12.63 0.57 -2.54
N GLU A 143 -12.73 1.17 -1.35
CA GLU A 143 -14.02 1.33 -0.65
C GLU A 143 -14.95 2.31 -1.35
N HIS A 144 -14.39 3.25 -2.11
CA HIS A 144 -15.13 4.28 -2.82
C HIS A 144 -14.92 4.19 -4.36
N GLN A 145 -14.68 2.99 -4.86
CA GLN A 145 -14.44 2.74 -6.29
C GLN A 145 -15.66 3.10 -7.16
N ASP A 146 -16.86 2.95 -6.62
CA ASP A 146 -18.15 3.29 -7.21
C ASP A 146 -18.27 4.79 -7.54
N VAL A 147 -17.67 5.65 -6.72
CA VAL A 147 -17.62 7.11 -6.93
C VAL A 147 -16.32 7.58 -7.60
N GLY A 148 -15.47 6.66 -8.04
CA GLY A 148 -14.26 6.94 -8.80
C GLY A 148 -13.16 7.63 -7.98
N VAL A 149 -12.98 7.26 -6.71
CA VAL A 149 -11.93 7.80 -5.84
C VAL A 149 -10.55 7.44 -6.37
N TYR A 150 -9.75 8.47 -6.62
CA TYR A 150 -8.34 8.35 -6.96
C TYR A 150 -7.54 9.41 -6.20
N ILE A 151 -6.56 8.97 -5.42
CA ILE A 151 -5.72 9.82 -4.56
C ILE A 151 -4.34 9.94 -5.17
N ILE A 152 -3.98 11.15 -5.58
CA ILE A 152 -2.64 11.46 -6.09
C ILE A 152 -1.73 11.71 -4.90
N LEU A 153 -0.78 10.82 -4.66
CA LEU A 153 0.14 10.93 -3.52
C LEU A 153 1.12 12.11 -3.63
N ASP A 154 1.41 12.55 -4.85
CA ASP A 154 2.26 13.71 -5.11
C ASP A 154 1.53 15.05 -5.04
N ASP A 155 0.26 15.06 -4.61
CA ASP A 155 -0.49 16.30 -4.41
C ASP A 155 0.23 17.19 -3.38
N PRO A 156 0.51 18.48 -3.72
CA PRO A 156 1.26 19.40 -2.87
C PRO A 156 0.56 19.73 -1.55
N GLU A 157 -0.75 19.55 -1.44
CA GLU A 157 -1.48 19.70 -0.17
C GLU A 157 -1.44 18.41 0.65
N LEU A 158 -1.38 17.24 0.02
CA LEU A 158 -1.40 15.95 0.70
C LEU A 158 -0.05 15.64 1.38
N LYS A 159 1.08 15.92 0.71
CA LYS A 159 2.43 15.64 1.24
C LYS A 159 2.65 16.21 2.65
N PRO A 160 2.45 17.53 2.90
CA PRO A 160 2.61 18.08 4.25
C PRO A 160 1.59 17.54 5.25
N LEU A 161 0.37 17.21 4.82
CA LEU A 161 -0.61 16.57 5.69
C LEU A 161 -0.17 15.17 6.12
N MET A 162 0.47 14.38 5.24
CA MET A 162 1.07 13.10 5.60
C MET A 162 2.18 13.28 6.64
N THR A 163 3.07 14.24 6.44
CA THR A 163 4.15 14.57 7.39
C THR A 163 3.58 14.96 8.76
N GLN A 164 2.60 15.86 8.79
CA GLN A 164 1.95 16.28 10.04
C GLN A 164 1.23 15.11 10.73
N THR A 165 0.60 14.24 9.96
CA THR A 165 -0.10 13.06 10.49
C THR A 165 0.89 12.07 11.10
N LEU A 166 2.03 11.84 10.46
CA LEU A 166 3.13 11.03 11.01
C LEU A 166 3.69 11.62 12.31
N ARG A 167 3.87 12.94 12.39
CA ARG A 167 4.28 13.60 13.63
C ARG A 167 3.30 13.34 14.76
N ARG A 168 2.00 13.49 14.50
CA ARG A 168 0.94 13.21 15.49
C ARG A 168 0.94 11.73 15.90
N TYR A 169 1.08 10.83 14.95
CA TYR A 169 1.16 9.40 15.20
C TYR A 169 2.32 9.07 16.15
N PHE A 170 3.54 9.51 15.86
CA PHE A 170 4.71 9.27 16.71
C PHE A 170 4.59 9.96 18.07
N ASN A 171 3.99 11.14 18.15
CA ASN A 171 3.72 11.81 19.41
C ASN A 171 2.80 10.96 20.31
N VAL A 172 1.70 10.44 19.77
CA VAL A 172 0.79 9.56 20.52
C VAL A 172 1.49 8.31 21.04
N LEU A 173 2.37 7.70 20.22
CA LEU A 173 3.15 6.53 20.65
C LEU A 173 4.14 6.87 21.79
N ARG A 174 4.67 8.08 21.81
CA ARG A 174 5.67 8.51 22.82
C ARG A 174 5.02 9.02 24.10
N SER A 175 3.92 9.78 23.98
CA SER A 175 3.22 10.37 25.13
C SER A 175 2.39 9.38 25.94
N ASP A 176 2.14 8.19 25.36
CA ASP A 176 1.27 7.14 25.92
C ASP A 176 -0.14 7.63 26.31
N GLU A 177 -0.58 8.78 25.76
CA GLU A 177 -1.92 9.33 25.96
C GLU A 177 -3.03 8.33 25.59
N LYS A 178 -2.73 7.47 24.62
CA LYS A 178 -3.59 6.37 24.20
C LYS A 178 -2.80 5.08 24.27
N HIS A 179 -3.24 4.14 25.08
CA HIS A 179 -2.64 2.82 25.10
C HIS A 179 -2.84 2.11 23.76
N VAL A 180 -1.86 2.29 22.85
CA VAL A 180 -1.90 1.71 21.50
C VAL A 180 -1.46 0.26 21.54
N LYS A 181 -2.43 -0.67 21.49
CA LYS A 181 -2.15 -2.13 21.52
C LYS A 181 -1.43 -2.63 20.26
N ASN A 182 -1.74 -2.05 19.10
CA ASN A 182 -1.14 -2.43 17.82
C ASN A 182 -0.77 -1.16 17.04
N VAL A 183 0.52 -0.87 17.00
CA VAL A 183 1.06 0.35 16.38
C VAL A 183 0.84 0.37 14.86
N GLU A 184 0.88 -0.78 14.19
CA GLU A 184 0.68 -0.86 12.75
C GLU A 184 -0.79 -0.60 12.37
N ASN A 185 -1.73 -1.22 13.09
CA ASN A 185 -3.15 -0.97 12.87
C ASN A 185 -3.52 0.48 13.20
N TYR A 186 -2.87 1.07 14.19
CA TYR A 186 -3.08 2.48 14.52
C TYR A 186 -2.56 3.40 13.41
N LEU A 187 -1.36 3.13 12.86
CA LEU A 187 -0.84 3.83 11.70
C LEU A 187 -1.78 3.69 10.49
N TYR A 188 -2.19 2.46 10.21
CA TYR A 188 -3.09 2.16 9.09
C TYR A 188 -4.40 2.95 9.19
N GLY A 189 -5.09 2.88 10.33
CA GLY A 189 -6.34 3.62 10.55
C GLY A 189 -6.16 5.15 10.51
N THR A 190 -5.02 5.65 11.04
CA THR A 190 -4.69 7.07 11.01
C THR A 190 -4.50 7.56 9.56
N MET A 191 -3.83 6.77 8.71
CA MET A 191 -3.65 7.09 7.29
C MET A 191 -4.94 6.92 6.48
N GLN A 192 -5.78 5.92 6.78
CA GLN A 192 -7.11 5.82 6.15
C GLN A 192 -7.96 7.07 6.42
N ASN A 193 -8.00 7.53 7.66
CA ASN A 193 -8.73 8.75 8.02
C ASN A 193 -8.17 9.98 7.30
N LEU A 194 -6.85 10.10 7.18
CA LEU A 194 -6.22 11.18 6.42
C LEU A 194 -6.68 11.17 4.96
N PHE A 195 -6.54 10.03 4.28
CA PHE A 195 -6.87 9.91 2.86
C PHE A 195 -8.37 10.10 2.60
N GLY A 196 -9.23 9.55 3.45
CA GLY A 196 -10.68 9.75 3.34
C GLY A 196 -11.09 11.22 3.52
N ASN A 197 -10.56 11.89 4.55
CA ASN A 197 -10.83 13.31 4.79
C ASN A 197 -10.28 14.20 3.66
N PHE A 198 -9.08 13.90 3.17
CA PHE A 198 -8.48 14.63 2.05
C PHE A 198 -9.34 14.50 0.79
N TRP A 199 -9.77 13.29 0.45
CA TRP A 199 -10.65 13.04 -0.68
C TRP A 199 -11.96 13.80 -0.54
N ASN A 200 -12.63 13.71 0.60
CA ASN A 200 -13.90 14.40 0.84
C ASN A 200 -13.74 15.91 0.67
N LYS A 201 -12.66 16.50 1.20
CA LYS A 201 -12.35 17.92 1.02
C LYS A 201 -12.19 18.27 -0.47
N LYS A 202 -11.38 17.52 -1.21
CA LYS A 202 -11.15 17.76 -2.65
C LYS A 202 -12.43 17.60 -3.48
N THR A 203 -13.28 16.66 -3.12
CA THR A 203 -14.57 16.46 -3.80
C THR A 203 -15.52 17.63 -3.53
N ALA A 204 -15.60 18.11 -2.29
CA ALA A 204 -16.39 19.28 -1.94
C ALA A 204 -15.90 20.55 -2.66
N GLU A 205 -14.58 20.79 -2.70
CA GLU A 205 -13.99 21.91 -3.43
C GLU A 205 -14.29 21.87 -4.94
N ARG A 206 -14.26 20.66 -5.53
CA ARG A 206 -14.63 20.45 -6.94
C ARG A 206 -16.11 20.75 -7.15
N TYR A 207 -16.98 20.22 -6.30
CA TYR A 207 -18.41 20.45 -6.38
C TYR A 207 -18.77 21.95 -6.31
N HIS A 208 -18.20 22.70 -5.36
CA HIS A 208 -18.41 24.15 -5.23
C HIS A 208 -17.87 24.92 -6.43
N ARG A 209 -16.77 24.48 -7.03
CA ARG A 209 -16.24 25.10 -8.26
C ARG A 209 -17.17 24.90 -9.46
N ASP A 210 -17.72 23.70 -9.58
CA ASP A 210 -18.59 23.33 -10.71
C ASP A 210 -20.02 23.86 -10.54
N HIS A 211 -20.41 24.20 -9.28
CA HIS A 211 -21.75 24.70 -8.89
C HIS A 211 -21.61 25.95 -8.01
N PRO A 212 -21.15 27.09 -8.56
CA PRO A 212 -20.88 28.29 -7.76
C PRO A 212 -22.15 28.93 -7.15
N GLU A 213 -23.34 28.57 -7.62
CA GLU A 213 -24.63 29.06 -7.13
C GLU A 213 -25.28 28.12 -6.09
N ALA A 214 -24.64 27.01 -5.74
CA ALA A 214 -25.14 26.12 -4.69
C ALA A 214 -24.79 26.68 -3.30
N PRO A 215 -25.78 26.80 -2.36
CA PRO A 215 -25.58 27.34 -1.03
C PRO A 215 -24.66 26.46 -0.15
#